data_546f569d3da44b08e7c139a07b4f9973
#
_entry.id   546f569d3da44b08e7c139a07b4f9973
#
_cell.length_a   1.000
_cell.length_b   1.000
_cell.length_c   1.000
_cell.angle_alpha   90.00
_cell.angle_beta   90.00
_cell.angle_gamma   90.00
#
_symmetry.space_group_name_H-M   'P 1'
#
loop_
_entity.id
_entity.type
_entity.pdbx_description
1 polymer ?
#
loop_
_entity_poly.entity_id
_entity_poly.type
_entity_poly.pdbx_seq_one_letter_code
_entity_poly.pdbx_strand_id
1 'polypeptide(L)'
;MKKTILIIALLAFCIALPAQNTPLYKGIVKELSSKKYQGRGYAKDGVLKAGDYIEKQFRKAGVDEVILQPFTININTFPGKMKMWVDGRKLTPGDDFVMREYSPGVKGSFPLYFIDTANFDFEQISKDLQTPEYKNAFVVCDFWFPYKHGKEFSILQSDTTCPNAGLLYTWETGLKFYKAYGENIAAKPIVWTTAEAVKGAKSIKLNVENKFLSNYESSNVIAKINGESHDSCFVFTAHYDHLGNLGRKLYFPGANDNASGTAAIITLAEYYAQHKPKYDMIFIAFSGEDANLRGSTYYVNHPIVPLSNIKYLFNLDMIGDNNPVQYCEVSEQGMKGFAEMEAINAKRHYFQSLNRGDLAANSDHYPFAVQGVPCIFYENEEGDAFQYYHTANDTFEHFYFETYELLFKLITEFIGD
;
A
#
# COMPACT_ATOMS: atom_id res chain seq x y z
N MET A 1 -74.32 -2.07 -25.08
CA MET A 1 -73.50 -2.07 -23.89
C MET A 1 -72.03 -2.12 -24.35
N LYS A 2 -71.31 -0.98 -24.35
CA LYS A 2 -69.93 -0.90 -24.74
C LYS A 2 -69.12 -1.05 -23.45
N LYS A 3 -68.29 -2.08 -23.32
CA LYS A 3 -67.38 -2.29 -22.23
C LYS A 3 -66.08 -1.45 -22.51
N THR A 4 -65.86 -0.38 -21.74
CA THR A 4 -64.64 0.39 -21.76
C THR A 4 -63.59 -0.35 -20.91
N ILE A 5 -62.53 -0.87 -21.54
CA ILE A 5 -61.37 -1.47 -20.85
C ILE A 5 -60.44 -0.32 -20.49
N LEU A 6 -60.28 -0.06 -19.16
CA LEU A 6 -59.34 0.89 -18.62
C LEU A 6 -57.98 0.19 -18.53
N ILE A 7 -57.06 0.53 -19.42
CA ILE A 7 -55.64 0.07 -19.32
C ILE A 7 -54.93 1.02 -18.37
N ILE A 8 -54.65 0.58 -17.15
CA ILE A 8 -53.76 1.25 -16.23
C ILE A 8 -52.33 0.93 -16.65
N ALA A 9 -51.66 1.88 -17.28
CA ALA A 9 -50.22 1.80 -17.51
C ALA A 9 -49.47 2.01 -16.19
N LEU A 10 -48.96 0.93 -15.60
CA LEU A 10 -47.95 1.03 -14.53
C LEU A 10 -46.67 1.59 -15.15
N LEU A 11 -46.40 2.86 -14.99
CA LEU A 11 -45.07 3.43 -15.17
C LEU A 11 -44.19 2.89 -14.05
N ALA A 12 -43.45 1.81 -14.31
CA ALA A 12 -42.33 1.43 -13.50
C ALA A 12 -41.28 2.55 -13.61
N PHE A 13 -41.21 3.41 -12.60
CA PHE A 13 -40.06 4.27 -12.40
C PHE A 13 -38.86 3.35 -12.10
N CYS A 14 -38.15 2.93 -13.14
CA CYS A 14 -36.78 2.45 -12.97
C CYS A 14 -36.00 3.65 -12.42
N ILE A 15 -35.80 3.71 -11.11
CA ILE A 15 -34.72 4.50 -10.53
C ILE A 15 -33.47 3.88 -11.12
N ALA A 16 -32.93 4.50 -12.18
CA ALA A 16 -31.62 4.16 -12.67
C ALA A 16 -30.65 4.46 -11.52
N LEU A 17 -30.13 3.42 -10.89
CA LEU A 17 -29.00 3.59 -9.97
C LEU A 17 -27.92 4.35 -10.75
N PRO A 18 -27.31 5.36 -10.16
CA PRO A 18 -26.31 6.17 -10.83
C PRO A 18 -25.22 5.25 -11.40
N ALA A 19 -24.92 5.43 -12.68
CA ALA A 19 -24.01 4.55 -13.39
C ALA A 19 -22.58 4.94 -13.01
N GLN A 20 -21.93 4.08 -12.23
CA GLN A 20 -20.48 4.17 -12.00
C GLN A 20 -19.71 4.08 -13.33
N ASN A 21 -18.62 4.85 -13.44
CA ASN A 21 -17.81 4.85 -14.65
C ASN A 21 -16.73 3.75 -14.61
N THR A 22 -17.17 2.48 -14.70
CA THR A 22 -16.25 1.32 -14.71
C THR A 22 -15.18 1.39 -15.82
N PRO A 23 -15.46 1.86 -17.05
CA PRO A 23 -14.41 2.06 -18.06
C PRO A 23 -13.32 3.05 -17.61
N LEU A 24 -13.69 4.17 -16.97
CA LEU A 24 -12.73 5.13 -16.45
C LEU A 24 -11.90 4.50 -15.32
N TYR A 25 -12.54 3.82 -14.38
CA TYR A 25 -11.88 3.10 -13.29
C TYR A 25 -10.80 2.15 -13.81
N LYS A 26 -11.16 1.23 -14.72
CA LYS A 26 -10.24 0.29 -15.35
C LYS A 26 -9.10 1.00 -16.10
N GLY A 27 -9.42 2.08 -16.79
CA GLY A 27 -8.44 2.89 -17.52
C GLY A 27 -7.39 3.51 -16.60
N ILE A 28 -7.80 4.03 -15.43
CA ILE A 28 -6.90 4.62 -14.44
C ILE A 28 -6.01 3.56 -13.79
N VAL A 29 -6.57 2.42 -13.36
CA VAL A 29 -5.78 1.31 -12.79
C VAL A 29 -4.72 0.84 -13.79
N LYS A 30 -5.11 0.58 -15.05
CA LYS A 30 -4.19 0.17 -16.11
C LYS A 30 -3.09 1.18 -16.37
N GLU A 31 -3.42 2.47 -16.38
CA GLU A 31 -2.44 3.54 -16.58
C GLU A 31 -1.46 3.62 -15.40
N LEU A 32 -1.95 3.71 -14.14
CA LEU A 32 -1.11 3.87 -12.96
C LEU A 32 -0.22 2.65 -12.69
N SER A 33 -0.66 1.43 -13.00
CA SER A 33 0.14 0.20 -12.88
C SER A 33 1.12 -0.01 -14.04
N SER A 34 1.08 0.86 -15.07
CA SER A 34 1.95 0.73 -16.23
C SER A 34 3.41 1.03 -15.92
N LYS A 35 4.30 0.52 -16.77
CA LYS A 35 5.76 0.76 -16.70
C LYS A 35 6.14 2.25 -16.75
N LYS A 36 5.29 3.12 -17.27
CA LYS A 36 5.50 4.56 -17.35
C LYS A 36 5.77 5.18 -15.97
N TYR A 37 5.09 4.69 -14.95
CA TYR A 37 5.19 5.18 -13.57
C TYR A 37 6.23 4.43 -12.74
N GLN A 38 6.90 3.43 -13.30
CA GLN A 38 8.00 2.71 -12.65
C GLN A 38 7.65 2.25 -11.22
N GLY A 39 6.42 1.74 -11.04
CA GLY A 39 5.90 1.32 -9.75
C GLY A 39 5.64 2.47 -8.78
N ARG A 40 5.34 3.65 -9.28
CA ARG A 40 5.00 4.87 -8.50
C ARG A 40 5.95 5.16 -7.33
N GLY A 41 7.20 4.70 -7.46
CA GLY A 41 8.24 4.90 -6.45
C GLY A 41 9.06 6.18 -6.67
N TYR A 42 9.99 6.42 -5.77
CA TYR A 42 10.71 7.70 -5.65
C TYR A 42 11.95 7.79 -6.54
N ALA A 43 12.64 6.67 -6.80
CA ALA A 43 13.96 6.68 -7.44
C ALA A 43 14.01 7.16 -8.90
N LYS A 44 12.90 7.11 -9.62
CA LYS A 44 12.78 7.52 -11.04
C LYS A 44 11.60 8.47 -11.23
N ASP A 45 11.26 9.20 -10.19
CA ASP A 45 10.16 10.16 -10.14
C ASP A 45 8.81 9.55 -10.57
N GLY A 46 8.64 8.24 -10.31
CA GLY A 46 7.40 7.54 -10.62
C GLY A 46 6.22 8.11 -9.85
N VAL A 47 6.42 8.40 -8.57
CA VAL A 47 5.43 9.03 -7.69
C VAL A 47 5.04 10.42 -8.19
N LEU A 48 5.99 11.26 -8.60
CA LEU A 48 5.68 12.62 -9.12
C LEU A 48 4.84 12.55 -10.39
N LYS A 49 5.22 11.66 -11.32
CA LYS A 49 4.44 11.45 -12.55
C LYS A 49 3.03 10.94 -12.27
N ALA A 50 2.87 10.09 -11.25
CA ALA A 50 1.57 9.61 -10.82
C ALA A 50 0.74 10.73 -10.21
N GLY A 51 1.32 11.57 -9.33
CA GLY A 51 0.68 12.75 -8.78
C GLY A 51 0.19 13.73 -9.85
N ASP A 52 1.05 14.05 -10.84
CA ASP A 52 0.68 14.87 -12.01
C ASP A 52 -0.49 14.28 -12.82
N TYR A 53 -0.52 12.97 -12.95
CA TYR A 53 -1.61 12.28 -13.65
C TYR A 53 -2.91 12.36 -12.84
N ILE A 54 -2.87 12.11 -11.54
CA ILE A 54 -4.03 12.14 -10.63
C ILE A 54 -4.61 13.56 -10.56
N GLU A 55 -3.76 14.58 -10.43
CA GLU A 55 -4.20 15.98 -10.49
C GLU A 55 -5.00 16.27 -11.77
N LYS A 56 -4.47 15.83 -12.92
CA LYS A 56 -5.16 16.00 -14.21
C LYS A 56 -6.48 15.22 -14.27
N GLN A 57 -6.58 14.03 -13.67
CA GLN A 57 -7.82 13.27 -13.63
C GLN A 57 -8.86 13.97 -12.75
N PHE A 58 -8.51 14.47 -11.56
CA PHE A 58 -9.42 15.24 -10.73
C PHE A 58 -9.93 16.52 -11.44
N ARG A 59 -9.04 17.27 -12.08
CA ARG A 59 -9.47 18.44 -12.89
C ARG A 59 -10.40 18.03 -14.05
N LYS A 60 -10.14 16.93 -14.71
CA LYS A 60 -11.01 16.39 -15.77
C LYS A 60 -12.35 15.90 -15.25
N ALA A 61 -12.39 15.35 -14.04
CA ALA A 61 -13.64 14.95 -13.36
C ALA A 61 -14.59 16.13 -13.10
N GLY A 62 -14.09 17.37 -13.13
CA GLY A 62 -14.91 18.57 -12.97
C GLY A 62 -15.10 18.97 -11.52
N VAL A 63 -14.19 18.61 -10.63
CA VAL A 63 -14.18 19.05 -9.23
C VAL A 63 -13.99 20.56 -9.11
N ASP A 64 -14.47 21.17 -8.04
CA ASP A 64 -14.41 22.63 -7.86
C ASP A 64 -12.98 23.13 -7.61
N GLU A 65 -12.18 22.35 -6.87
CA GLU A 65 -10.82 22.73 -6.51
C GLU A 65 -9.87 21.51 -6.49
N VAL A 66 -8.61 21.71 -6.90
CA VAL A 66 -7.53 20.74 -6.72
C VAL A 66 -6.35 21.43 -6.05
N ILE A 67 -5.93 20.89 -4.91
CA ILE A 67 -4.86 21.40 -4.07
C ILE A 67 -3.72 20.39 -4.05
N LEU A 68 -2.50 20.86 -4.28
CA LEU A 68 -1.28 20.08 -4.01
C LEU A 68 -0.77 20.46 -2.63
N GLN A 69 -0.63 19.47 -1.74
CA GLN A 69 -0.11 19.68 -0.39
C GLN A 69 1.29 19.09 -0.31
N PRO A 70 2.36 19.90 -0.48
CA PRO A 70 3.73 19.43 -0.51
C PRO A 70 4.25 19.07 0.87
N PHE A 71 5.09 18.03 0.93
CA PHE A 71 5.84 17.64 2.11
C PHE A 71 7.15 16.95 1.68
N THR A 72 8.05 16.68 2.64
CA THR A 72 9.31 16.01 2.37
C THR A 72 9.41 14.70 3.12
N ILE A 73 10.08 13.73 2.50
CA ILE A 73 10.40 12.43 3.09
C ILE A 73 11.86 12.06 2.88
N ASN A 74 12.39 11.26 3.79
CA ASN A 74 13.63 10.55 3.58
C ASN A 74 13.33 9.11 3.16
N ILE A 75 13.95 8.63 2.11
CA ILE A 75 13.66 7.28 1.59
C ILE A 75 14.89 6.64 0.95
N ASN A 76 15.18 5.42 1.34
CA ASN A 76 16.20 4.61 0.67
C ASN A 76 15.60 3.88 -0.53
N THR A 77 16.37 3.78 -1.61
CA THR A 77 15.91 3.18 -2.87
C THR A 77 17.03 2.36 -3.50
N PHE A 78 16.66 1.43 -4.40
CA PHE A 78 17.61 0.55 -5.08
C PHE A 78 17.49 0.64 -6.60
N PRO A 79 17.77 1.78 -7.25
CA PRO A 79 17.60 1.98 -8.69
C PRO A 79 18.75 1.42 -9.53
N GLY A 80 19.86 1.05 -8.88
CA GLY A 80 21.14 0.70 -9.51
C GLY A 80 21.30 -0.78 -9.83
N LYS A 81 22.50 -1.30 -9.52
CA LYS A 81 22.76 -2.73 -9.61
C LYS A 81 22.05 -3.48 -8.49
N MET A 82 21.50 -4.63 -8.84
CA MET A 82 20.86 -5.55 -7.93
C MET A 82 21.24 -6.98 -8.35
N LYS A 83 22.37 -7.47 -7.82
CA LYS A 83 22.93 -8.76 -8.23
C LYS A 83 23.40 -9.55 -7.00
N MET A 84 22.99 -10.80 -6.94
CA MET A 84 23.41 -11.76 -5.92
C MET A 84 23.76 -13.10 -6.59
N TRP A 85 24.77 -13.75 -6.07
CA TRP A 85 25.15 -15.11 -6.42
C TRP A 85 25.37 -15.91 -5.12
N VAL A 86 24.95 -17.15 -5.13
CA VAL A 86 25.15 -18.14 -4.06
C VAL A 86 26.00 -19.26 -4.63
N ASP A 87 27.20 -19.47 -4.10
CA ASP A 87 28.18 -20.45 -4.59
C ASP A 87 28.34 -20.45 -6.13
N GLY A 88 28.36 -19.23 -6.71
CA GLY A 88 28.48 -19.01 -8.15
C GLY A 88 27.15 -19.03 -8.93
N ARG A 89 26.07 -19.58 -8.37
CA ARG A 89 24.72 -19.57 -8.99
C ARG A 89 24.10 -18.18 -8.84
N LYS A 90 23.71 -17.57 -9.95
CA LYS A 90 23.05 -16.24 -9.96
C LYS A 90 21.60 -16.37 -9.52
N LEU A 91 21.18 -15.44 -8.65
CA LEU A 91 19.81 -15.29 -8.18
C LEU A 91 19.07 -14.17 -8.92
N THR A 92 17.74 -14.25 -8.94
CA THR A 92 16.81 -13.29 -9.53
C THR A 92 16.28 -12.35 -8.45
N PRO A 93 16.47 -11.02 -8.59
CA PRO A 93 15.86 -10.04 -7.67
C PRO A 93 14.33 -10.09 -7.75
N GLY A 94 13.68 -10.05 -6.60
CA GLY A 94 12.23 -10.12 -6.48
C GLY A 94 11.70 -11.55 -6.28
N ASP A 95 12.31 -12.53 -6.95
CA ASP A 95 11.91 -13.94 -6.85
C ASP A 95 12.74 -14.69 -5.81
N ASP A 96 14.08 -14.62 -5.91
CA ASP A 96 15.01 -15.34 -5.02
C ASP A 96 15.50 -14.48 -3.86
N PHE A 97 15.61 -13.15 -4.03
CA PHE A 97 16.06 -12.24 -2.99
C PHE A 97 15.56 -10.81 -3.17
N VAL A 98 15.44 -10.11 -2.04
CA VAL A 98 15.22 -8.65 -1.96
C VAL A 98 16.16 -8.05 -0.91
N MET A 99 16.37 -6.73 -0.97
CA MET A 99 17.04 -6.00 0.11
C MET A 99 16.02 -5.45 1.08
N ARG A 100 16.34 -5.44 2.36
CA ARG A 100 15.55 -4.64 3.30
C ARG A 100 15.61 -3.16 2.89
N GLU A 101 14.50 -2.48 3.03
CA GLU A 101 14.31 -1.09 2.60
C GLU A 101 15.32 -0.11 3.20
N TYR A 102 15.76 -0.34 4.43
CA TYR A 102 16.79 0.49 5.10
C TYR A 102 18.23 -0.05 4.93
N SER A 103 18.45 -1.02 4.07
CA SER A 103 19.75 -1.62 3.84
C SER A 103 20.68 -0.70 3.03
N PRO A 104 21.95 -0.54 3.39
CA PRO A 104 22.94 0.09 2.52
C PRO A 104 23.23 -0.79 1.30
N GLY A 105 23.83 -0.18 0.28
CA GLY A 105 24.44 -0.92 -0.82
C GLY A 105 25.60 -1.79 -0.36
N VAL A 106 25.88 -2.87 -1.10
CA VAL A 106 26.97 -3.78 -0.76
C VAL A 106 27.64 -4.35 -2.00
N LYS A 107 28.96 -4.49 -1.96
CA LYS A 107 29.74 -5.13 -3.02
C LYS A 107 30.87 -5.97 -2.44
N GLY A 108 30.84 -7.27 -2.68
CA GLY A 108 31.85 -8.19 -2.18
C GLY A 108 31.45 -9.65 -2.33
N SER A 109 32.35 -10.53 -1.85
CA SER A 109 32.09 -11.95 -1.65
C SER A 109 32.27 -12.25 -0.17
N PHE A 110 31.36 -12.99 0.41
CA PHE A 110 31.24 -13.19 1.85
C PHE A 110 30.95 -14.64 2.16
N PRO A 111 31.56 -15.23 3.20
CA PRO A 111 31.14 -16.52 3.71
C PRO A 111 29.75 -16.41 4.36
N LEU A 112 29.06 -17.53 4.51
CA LEU A 112 27.79 -17.64 5.21
C LEU A 112 28.00 -18.30 6.56
N TYR A 113 27.47 -17.72 7.61
CA TYR A 113 27.40 -18.28 8.95
C TYR A 113 25.94 -18.57 9.29
N PHE A 114 25.56 -19.83 9.30
CA PHE A 114 24.20 -20.26 9.64
C PHE A 114 24.06 -20.40 11.15
N ILE A 115 23.11 -19.68 11.75
CA ILE A 115 22.77 -19.81 13.16
C ILE A 115 22.12 -21.17 13.40
N ASP A 116 22.60 -21.91 14.40
CA ASP A 116 21.88 -23.04 14.97
C ASP A 116 20.75 -22.47 15.85
N THR A 117 19.54 -22.45 15.32
CA THR A 117 18.37 -21.91 16.03
C THR A 117 17.88 -22.80 17.16
N ALA A 118 18.25 -24.08 17.15
CA ALA A 118 17.90 -25.03 18.22
C ALA A 118 18.82 -24.89 19.44
N ASN A 119 20.09 -24.52 19.22
CA ASN A 119 21.10 -24.34 20.26
C ASN A 119 21.70 -22.93 20.16
N PHE A 120 20.85 -21.91 20.23
CA PHE A 120 21.26 -20.53 20.06
C PHE A 120 22.17 -20.06 21.22
N ASP A 121 23.41 -19.73 20.89
CA ASP A 121 24.40 -19.18 21.81
C ASP A 121 25.11 -17.98 21.16
N PHE A 122 24.70 -16.78 21.57
CA PHE A 122 25.23 -15.53 21.01
C PHE A 122 26.71 -15.30 21.36
N GLU A 123 27.18 -15.81 22.51
CA GLU A 123 28.59 -15.71 22.88
C GLU A 123 29.46 -16.59 21.97
N GLN A 124 28.99 -17.79 21.65
CA GLN A 124 29.67 -18.67 20.70
C GLN A 124 29.66 -18.08 19.28
N ILE A 125 28.52 -17.56 18.82
CA ILE A 125 28.44 -16.87 17.52
C ILE A 125 29.46 -15.72 17.43
N SER A 126 29.57 -14.92 18.49
CA SER A 126 30.50 -13.79 18.56
C SER A 126 31.95 -14.24 18.48
N LYS A 127 32.30 -15.40 19.04
CA LYS A 127 33.64 -16.03 18.94
C LYS A 127 33.91 -16.55 17.55
N ASP A 128 32.96 -17.26 16.95
CA ASP A 128 33.07 -17.85 15.61
C ASP A 128 33.27 -16.76 14.54
N LEU A 129 32.52 -15.66 14.63
CA LEU A 129 32.65 -14.55 13.71
C LEU A 129 34.03 -13.85 13.75
N GLN A 130 34.84 -14.07 14.79
CA GLN A 130 36.21 -13.56 14.86
C GLN A 130 37.23 -14.49 14.20
N THR A 131 36.86 -15.73 13.90
CA THR A 131 37.74 -16.69 13.22
C THR A 131 38.03 -16.28 11.77
N PRO A 132 39.16 -16.68 11.19
CA PRO A 132 39.47 -16.39 9.78
C PRO A 132 38.40 -16.93 8.80
N GLU A 133 37.71 -18.00 9.16
CA GLU A 133 36.68 -18.65 8.35
C GLU A 133 35.42 -17.78 8.22
N TYR A 134 34.98 -17.15 9.31
CA TYR A 134 33.71 -16.42 9.37
C TYR A 134 33.86 -14.89 9.53
N LYS A 135 35.10 -14.40 9.58
CA LYS A 135 35.32 -12.95 9.56
C LYS A 135 34.70 -12.35 8.31
N ASN A 136 33.90 -11.34 8.47
CA ASN A 136 33.07 -10.72 7.43
C ASN A 136 31.99 -11.67 6.84
N ALA A 137 31.49 -12.64 7.59
CA ALA A 137 30.38 -13.46 7.15
C ALA A 137 29.06 -12.69 7.11
N PHE A 138 28.16 -13.11 6.24
CA PHE A 138 26.74 -12.84 6.43
C PHE A 138 26.15 -13.86 7.39
N VAL A 139 25.52 -13.37 8.45
CA VAL A 139 24.84 -14.24 9.42
C VAL A 139 23.46 -14.58 8.89
N VAL A 140 23.15 -15.87 8.86
CA VAL A 140 21.93 -16.42 8.22
C VAL A 140 21.05 -17.04 9.29
N CYS A 141 19.77 -16.66 9.29
CA CYS A 141 18.74 -17.32 10.10
C CYS A 141 17.35 -17.18 9.44
N ASP A 142 16.37 -17.88 10.01
CA ASP A 142 14.97 -17.70 9.67
C ASP A 142 14.50 -16.27 9.98
N PHE A 143 13.58 -15.76 9.16
CA PHE A 143 13.06 -14.39 9.30
C PHE A 143 12.41 -14.10 10.67
N TRP A 144 11.72 -15.11 11.26
CA TRP A 144 11.02 -14.92 12.54
C TRP A 144 11.93 -15.03 13.76
N PHE A 145 13.12 -15.59 13.60
CA PHE A 145 14.05 -15.84 14.69
C PHE A 145 14.50 -14.55 15.41
N PRO A 146 14.82 -13.44 14.72
CA PRO A 146 15.19 -12.17 15.34
C PRO A 146 14.14 -11.57 16.27
N TYR A 147 12.85 -11.83 16.06
CA TYR A 147 11.79 -11.32 16.93
C TYR A 147 11.90 -11.83 18.37
N LYS A 148 12.47 -13.02 18.56
CA LYS A 148 12.71 -13.64 19.88
C LYS A 148 14.04 -13.18 20.49
N HIS A 149 14.96 -12.68 19.69
CA HIS A 149 16.35 -12.37 20.03
C HIS A 149 16.75 -10.94 19.61
N GLY A 150 15.85 -9.98 19.84
CA GLY A 150 15.97 -8.63 19.32
C GLY A 150 17.24 -7.88 19.77
N LYS A 151 17.74 -8.14 20.99
CA LYS A 151 18.96 -7.50 21.49
C LYS A 151 20.21 -7.95 20.72
N GLU A 152 20.37 -9.26 20.57
CA GLU A 152 21.50 -9.90 19.88
C GLU A 152 21.52 -9.50 18.40
N PHE A 153 20.35 -9.52 17.75
CA PHE A 153 20.22 -9.11 16.35
C PHE A 153 20.42 -7.60 16.15
N SER A 154 20.05 -6.77 17.14
CA SER A 154 20.40 -5.34 17.11
C SER A 154 21.91 -5.12 17.11
N ILE A 155 22.68 -5.92 17.86
CA ILE A 155 24.15 -5.87 17.84
C ILE A 155 24.66 -6.31 16.47
N LEU A 156 24.22 -7.46 15.93
CA LEU A 156 24.62 -7.92 14.61
C LEU A 156 24.34 -6.91 13.50
N GLN A 157 23.24 -6.16 13.61
CA GLN A 157 22.80 -5.20 12.60
C GLN A 157 23.47 -3.85 12.71
N SER A 158 23.66 -3.34 13.94
CA SER A 158 24.00 -1.93 14.20
C SER A 158 25.40 -1.72 14.74
N ASP A 159 25.98 -2.71 15.45
CA ASP A 159 27.33 -2.58 16.00
C ASP A 159 28.38 -2.81 14.91
N THR A 160 29.06 -1.72 14.54
CA THR A 160 30.12 -1.75 13.53
C THR A 160 31.39 -2.45 14.01
N THR A 161 31.54 -2.70 15.32
CA THR A 161 32.66 -3.47 15.88
C THR A 161 32.43 -4.98 15.78
N CYS A 162 31.20 -5.42 15.65
CA CYS A 162 30.88 -6.82 15.38
C CYS A 162 31.36 -7.20 13.97
N PRO A 163 32.15 -8.29 13.81
CA PRO A 163 32.87 -8.54 12.57
C PRO A 163 32.03 -9.10 11.41
N ASN A 164 30.74 -9.34 11.60
CA ASN A 164 29.85 -9.75 10.51
C ASN A 164 29.68 -8.65 9.46
N ALA A 165 29.63 -9.02 8.18
CA ALA A 165 29.45 -8.09 7.08
C ALA A 165 28.00 -7.67 6.84
N GLY A 166 27.04 -8.48 7.29
CA GLY A 166 25.61 -8.22 7.11
C GLY A 166 24.75 -9.36 7.64
N LEU A 167 23.47 -9.27 7.39
CA LEU A 167 22.46 -10.26 7.77
C LEU A 167 21.74 -10.78 6.54
N LEU A 168 21.37 -12.06 6.57
CA LEU A 168 20.58 -12.71 5.55
C LEU A 168 19.46 -13.49 6.23
N TYR A 169 18.22 -13.06 6.01
CA TYR A 169 17.04 -13.72 6.56
C TYR A 169 16.38 -14.59 5.51
N THR A 170 16.04 -15.82 5.89
CA THR A 170 15.40 -16.78 5.00
C THR A 170 13.90 -16.85 5.20
N TRP A 171 13.18 -16.93 4.09
CA TRP A 171 11.73 -17.12 4.04
C TRP A 171 11.42 -18.47 3.42
N GLU A 172 10.43 -19.16 3.98
CA GLU A 172 9.97 -20.45 3.43
C GLU A 172 9.11 -20.26 2.18
N THR A 173 8.32 -19.18 2.15
CA THR A 173 7.39 -18.87 1.04
C THR A 173 7.66 -17.48 0.49
N GLY A 174 7.10 -17.17 -0.67
CA GLY A 174 7.29 -15.99 -1.51
C GLY A 174 7.76 -14.70 -0.84
N LEU A 175 8.77 -14.08 -1.44
CA LEU A 175 9.35 -12.84 -0.94
C LEU A 175 8.46 -11.65 -1.25
N LYS A 176 8.30 -10.78 -0.27
CA LYS A 176 7.64 -9.49 -0.41
C LYS A 176 8.65 -8.36 -0.20
N PHE A 177 8.51 -7.28 -0.95
CA PHE A 177 9.35 -6.09 -0.80
C PHE A 177 8.58 -5.01 -0.05
N TYR A 178 9.23 -4.28 0.85
CA TYR A 178 8.63 -3.23 1.66
C TYR A 178 9.46 -1.95 1.61
N LYS A 179 8.84 -0.81 1.90
CA LYS A 179 9.46 0.52 1.93
C LYS A 179 9.37 1.24 3.27
N ALA A 180 8.44 0.82 4.11
CA ALA A 180 7.99 1.53 5.31
C ALA A 180 9.11 2.08 6.22
N TYR A 181 10.26 1.44 6.27
CA TYR A 181 11.35 1.82 7.18
C TYR A 181 12.60 2.37 6.47
N GLY A 182 12.46 2.75 5.19
CA GLY A 182 13.56 3.28 4.38
C GLY A 182 14.04 4.69 4.73
N GLU A 183 13.59 5.27 5.84
CA GLU A 183 13.92 6.64 6.29
C GLU A 183 15.35 6.84 6.77
N ASN A 184 15.97 5.77 7.25
CA ASN A 184 17.33 5.73 7.71
C ASN A 184 18.07 4.54 7.09
N ILE A 185 19.37 4.65 6.92
CA ILE A 185 20.19 3.54 6.42
C ILE A 185 20.79 2.80 7.61
N ALA A 186 20.63 1.47 7.63
CA ALA A 186 21.27 0.59 8.60
C ALA A 186 22.81 0.63 8.47
N ALA A 187 23.53 0.29 9.53
CA ALA A 187 24.98 0.21 9.50
C ALA A 187 25.49 -0.94 8.60
N LYS A 188 24.71 -2.02 8.47
CA LYS A 188 25.08 -3.20 7.69
C LYS A 188 23.96 -3.62 6.73
N PRO A 189 24.33 -4.23 5.59
CA PRO A 189 23.32 -4.72 4.62
C PRO A 189 22.51 -5.89 5.19
N ILE A 190 21.22 -5.88 4.86
CA ILE A 190 20.27 -6.91 5.22
C ILE A 190 19.57 -7.39 3.96
N VAL A 191 19.66 -8.69 3.72
CA VAL A 191 19.08 -9.37 2.56
C VAL A 191 17.99 -10.30 3.04
N TRP A 192 16.87 -10.34 2.33
CA TRP A 192 15.90 -11.41 2.44
C TRP A 192 16.01 -12.33 1.25
N THR A 193 15.96 -13.62 1.48
CA THR A 193 16.08 -14.64 0.44
C THR A 193 15.17 -15.81 0.73
N THR A 194 14.82 -16.58 -0.31
CA THR A 194 14.14 -17.87 -0.09
C THR A 194 15.08 -18.86 0.59
N ALA A 195 14.56 -19.69 1.50
CA ALA A 195 15.36 -20.68 2.20
C ALA A 195 16.04 -21.66 1.21
N GLU A 196 15.33 -22.04 0.15
CA GLU A 196 15.85 -22.93 -0.90
C GLU A 196 17.02 -22.29 -1.66
N ALA A 197 17.04 -20.96 -1.84
CA ALA A 197 18.10 -20.27 -2.57
C ALA A 197 19.47 -20.38 -1.90
N VAL A 198 19.53 -20.55 -0.57
CA VAL A 198 20.77 -20.60 0.23
C VAL A 198 21.00 -21.92 0.95
N LYS A 199 20.15 -22.92 0.73
CA LYS A 199 20.25 -24.22 1.37
C LYS A 199 21.59 -24.88 1.11
N GLY A 200 22.36 -25.16 2.18
CA GLY A 200 23.67 -25.77 2.13
C GLY A 200 24.77 -24.91 1.49
N ALA A 201 24.50 -23.64 1.25
CA ALA A 201 25.46 -22.71 0.65
C ALA A 201 26.60 -22.34 1.60
N LYS A 202 27.76 -22.03 1.04
CA LYS A 202 28.95 -21.61 1.81
C LYS A 202 29.26 -20.13 1.65
N SER A 203 28.86 -19.54 0.53
CA SER A 203 29.24 -18.16 0.21
C SER A 203 28.18 -17.44 -0.61
N ILE A 204 28.19 -16.11 -0.47
CA ILE A 204 27.44 -15.21 -1.34
C ILE A 204 28.37 -14.18 -1.98
N LYS A 205 28.00 -13.74 -3.17
CA LYS A 205 28.57 -12.55 -3.80
C LYS A 205 27.48 -11.56 -4.09
N LEU A 206 27.65 -10.34 -3.60
CA LEU A 206 26.70 -9.25 -3.75
C LEU A 206 27.29 -8.11 -4.59
N ASN A 207 26.44 -7.46 -5.39
CA ASN A 207 26.72 -6.18 -6.03
C ASN A 207 25.41 -5.40 -6.13
N VAL A 208 25.10 -4.69 -5.05
CA VAL A 208 23.86 -3.94 -4.85
C VAL A 208 24.19 -2.47 -4.64
N GLU A 209 23.52 -1.61 -5.38
CA GLU A 209 23.65 -0.15 -5.30
C GLU A 209 22.34 0.43 -4.76
N ASN A 210 22.41 1.08 -3.59
CA ASN A 210 21.30 1.90 -3.08
C ASN A 210 21.48 3.37 -3.47
N LYS A 211 20.41 4.13 -3.33
CA LYS A 211 20.39 5.59 -3.39
C LYS A 211 19.46 6.11 -2.31
N PHE A 212 20.04 6.76 -1.31
CA PHE A 212 19.27 7.45 -0.29
C PHE A 212 18.86 8.83 -0.82
N LEU A 213 17.57 9.14 -0.73
CA LEU A 213 17.00 10.42 -1.10
C LEU A 213 16.61 11.14 0.19
N SER A 214 17.38 12.16 0.55
CA SER A 214 17.06 13.02 1.69
C SER A 214 16.18 14.17 1.26
N ASN A 215 15.18 14.53 2.06
CA ASN A 215 14.26 15.63 1.80
C ASN A 215 13.65 15.56 0.39
N TYR A 216 13.27 14.36 -0.04
CA TYR A 216 12.59 14.19 -1.31
C TYR A 216 11.21 14.87 -1.26
N GLU A 217 10.97 15.80 -2.14
CA GLU A 217 9.70 16.51 -2.23
C GLU A 217 8.63 15.61 -2.83
N SER A 218 7.53 15.44 -2.13
CA SER A 218 6.32 14.76 -2.57
C SER A 218 5.10 15.57 -2.23
N SER A 219 3.91 15.17 -2.66
CA SER A 219 2.69 15.92 -2.41
C SER A 219 1.49 15.00 -2.23
N ASN A 220 0.59 15.32 -1.32
CA ASN A 220 -0.77 14.82 -1.40
C ASN A 220 -1.53 15.57 -2.50
N VAL A 221 -2.38 14.86 -3.24
CA VAL A 221 -3.24 15.46 -4.27
C VAL A 221 -4.67 15.44 -3.74
N ILE A 222 -5.23 16.63 -3.51
CA ILE A 222 -6.51 16.81 -2.85
C ILE A 222 -7.49 17.43 -3.84
N ALA A 223 -8.67 16.82 -3.98
CA ALA A 223 -9.77 17.37 -4.75
C ALA A 223 -10.95 17.70 -3.82
N LYS A 224 -11.64 18.81 -4.09
CA LYS A 224 -12.79 19.24 -3.32
C LYS A 224 -14.00 19.50 -4.22
N ILE A 225 -15.17 19.08 -3.76
CA ILE A 225 -16.48 19.41 -4.33
C ILE A 225 -17.33 20.04 -3.24
N ASN A 226 -17.85 21.23 -3.54
CA ASN A 226 -18.71 21.98 -2.63
C ASN A 226 -20.13 21.41 -2.65
N GLY A 227 -20.62 20.97 -1.51
CA GLY A 227 -21.98 20.50 -1.31
C GLY A 227 -23.00 21.66 -1.24
N GLU A 228 -24.22 21.29 -0.83
CA GLU A 228 -25.26 22.29 -0.49
C GLU A 228 -24.99 22.91 0.89
N SER A 229 -24.40 22.15 1.82
CA SER A 229 -23.98 22.57 3.16
C SER A 229 -22.47 22.39 3.31
N HIS A 230 -21.83 23.39 3.93
CA HIS A 230 -20.39 23.41 4.22
C HIS A 230 -20.08 23.15 5.71
N ASP A 231 -21.09 22.75 6.51
CA ASP A 231 -20.92 22.51 7.94
C ASP A 231 -20.08 21.27 8.24
N SER A 232 -20.07 20.34 7.30
CA SER A 232 -19.31 19.09 7.42
C SER A 232 -19.01 18.49 6.05
N CYS A 233 -18.10 17.51 6.02
CA CYS A 233 -17.68 16.86 4.79
C CYS A 233 -17.58 15.33 4.95
N PHE A 234 -17.67 14.62 3.83
CA PHE A 234 -17.18 13.26 3.68
C PHE A 234 -15.79 13.29 3.05
N VAL A 235 -14.93 12.37 3.50
CA VAL A 235 -13.55 12.29 3.02
C VAL A 235 -13.31 10.90 2.42
N PHE A 236 -12.69 10.86 1.25
CA PHE A 236 -12.28 9.63 0.57
C PHE A 236 -10.77 9.64 0.40
N THR A 237 -10.12 8.59 0.84
CA THR A 237 -8.67 8.50 0.81
C THR A 237 -8.21 7.22 0.11
N ALA A 238 -7.07 7.33 -0.57
CA ALA A 238 -6.31 6.22 -1.11
C ALA A 238 -4.87 6.69 -1.30
N HIS A 239 -3.87 5.81 -1.15
CA HIS A 239 -2.52 6.20 -1.50
C HIS A 239 -2.22 5.93 -2.98
N TYR A 240 -1.28 6.70 -3.54
CA TYR A 240 -0.90 6.56 -4.93
C TYR A 240 0.58 6.25 -5.14
N ASP A 241 1.43 6.42 -4.14
CA ASP A 241 2.79 5.90 -4.18
C ASP A 241 2.80 4.37 -4.10
N HIS A 242 3.93 3.75 -4.43
CA HIS A 242 4.12 2.33 -4.26
C HIS A 242 5.62 2.00 -4.25
N LEU A 243 5.98 0.72 -4.21
CA LEU A 243 7.32 0.19 -3.94
C LEU A 243 8.40 0.64 -4.96
N GLY A 244 8.01 1.04 -6.14
CA GLY A 244 8.93 1.54 -7.17
C GLY A 244 9.76 0.45 -7.82
N ASN A 245 11.09 0.64 -7.85
CA ASN A 245 12.01 -0.23 -8.55
C ASN A 245 12.92 -0.98 -7.59
N LEU A 246 13.22 -2.23 -7.92
CA LEU A 246 14.30 -3.02 -7.34
C LEU A 246 15.33 -3.35 -8.44
N GLY A 247 16.41 -2.58 -8.48
CA GLY A 247 17.35 -2.60 -9.59
C GLY A 247 16.84 -1.86 -10.83
N ARG A 248 17.51 -2.11 -11.95
CA ARG A 248 17.26 -1.35 -13.19
C ARG A 248 16.03 -1.80 -13.97
N LYS A 249 15.61 -3.05 -13.79
CA LYS A 249 14.62 -3.71 -14.67
C LYS A 249 13.33 -4.07 -13.96
N LEU A 250 13.42 -4.51 -12.70
CA LEU A 250 12.27 -4.89 -11.91
C LEU A 250 11.57 -3.63 -11.39
N TYR A 251 10.26 -3.60 -11.50
CA TYR A 251 9.38 -2.62 -10.86
C TYR A 251 8.14 -3.33 -10.34
N PHE A 252 7.50 -2.74 -9.36
CA PHE A 252 6.30 -3.25 -8.72
C PHE A 252 5.10 -2.47 -9.27
N PRO A 253 4.23 -3.05 -10.09
CA PRO A 253 3.16 -2.32 -10.77
C PRO A 253 2.12 -1.74 -9.81
N GLY A 254 1.74 -2.49 -8.77
CA GLY A 254 0.77 -2.07 -7.79
C GLY A 254 -0.62 -1.79 -8.39
N ALA A 255 -1.19 -2.76 -9.10
CA ALA A 255 -2.52 -2.59 -9.68
C ALA A 255 -3.60 -2.65 -8.60
N ASN A 256 -3.52 -3.63 -7.71
CA ASN A 256 -4.36 -3.71 -6.54
C ASN A 256 -3.87 -2.75 -5.45
N ASP A 257 -2.57 -2.72 -5.18
CA ASP A 257 -1.91 -1.88 -4.17
C ASP A 257 -1.16 -0.69 -4.82
N ASN A 258 -1.71 0.52 -4.82
CA ASN A 258 -3.10 0.89 -4.58
C ASN A 258 -3.60 1.78 -5.74
N ALA A 259 -3.33 1.32 -6.99
CA ALA A 259 -3.96 1.97 -8.13
C ALA A 259 -5.48 1.76 -8.10
N SER A 260 -5.96 0.68 -7.46
CA SER A 260 -7.37 0.37 -7.27
C SER A 260 -8.10 1.43 -6.47
N GLY A 261 -7.66 1.71 -5.25
CA GLY A 261 -8.25 2.74 -4.40
C GLY A 261 -8.11 4.14 -5.00
N THR A 262 -6.92 4.46 -5.56
CA THR A 262 -6.71 5.75 -6.25
C THR A 262 -7.70 5.95 -7.41
N ALA A 263 -7.95 4.92 -8.22
CA ALA A 263 -8.94 4.99 -9.29
C ALA A 263 -10.37 5.15 -8.75
N ALA A 264 -10.69 4.50 -7.63
CA ALA A 264 -12.01 4.58 -7.02
C ALA A 264 -12.32 5.99 -6.52
N ILE A 265 -11.39 6.66 -5.81
CA ILE A 265 -11.62 8.03 -5.34
C ILE A 265 -11.74 9.04 -6.49
N ILE A 266 -11.04 8.81 -7.63
CA ILE A 266 -11.18 9.67 -8.81
C ILE A 266 -12.55 9.47 -9.46
N THR A 267 -13.03 8.24 -9.56
CA THR A 267 -14.35 7.98 -10.17
C THR A 267 -15.51 8.40 -9.26
N LEU A 268 -15.35 8.32 -7.94
CA LEU A 268 -16.29 8.92 -6.98
C LEU A 268 -16.30 10.46 -7.11
N ALA A 269 -15.15 11.09 -7.32
CA ALA A 269 -15.07 12.53 -7.56
C ALA A 269 -15.78 12.92 -8.87
N GLU A 270 -15.61 12.12 -9.97
CA GLU A 270 -16.36 12.36 -11.21
C GLU A 270 -17.88 12.24 -10.99
N TYR A 271 -18.32 11.25 -10.22
CA TYR A 271 -19.72 11.06 -9.90
C TYR A 271 -20.30 12.25 -9.14
N TYR A 272 -19.65 12.69 -8.05
CA TYR A 272 -20.14 13.79 -7.22
C TYR A 272 -19.99 15.17 -7.89
N ALA A 273 -19.09 15.32 -8.84
CA ALA A 273 -19.06 16.54 -9.69
C ALA A 273 -20.27 16.66 -10.61
N GLN A 274 -20.89 15.52 -10.97
CA GLN A 274 -22.11 15.47 -11.81
C GLN A 274 -23.40 15.41 -10.98
N HIS A 275 -23.33 14.97 -9.73
CA HIS A 275 -24.44 14.81 -8.80
C HIS A 275 -24.13 15.61 -7.56
N LYS A 276 -24.72 16.81 -7.45
CA LYS A 276 -24.39 17.73 -6.36
C LYS A 276 -24.71 17.12 -5.00
N PRO A 277 -23.71 16.90 -4.14
CA PRO A 277 -23.91 16.26 -2.85
C PRO A 277 -24.50 17.25 -1.82
N LYS A 278 -25.09 16.73 -0.77
CA LYS A 278 -25.60 17.51 0.36
C LYS A 278 -24.48 18.17 1.16
N TYR A 279 -23.35 17.50 1.35
CA TYR A 279 -22.20 17.95 2.15
C TYR A 279 -20.97 18.09 1.24
N ASP A 280 -19.98 18.86 1.67
CA ASP A 280 -18.71 18.91 0.96
C ASP A 280 -18.08 17.51 0.83
N MET A 281 -17.50 17.23 -0.34
CA MET A 281 -16.76 15.98 -0.60
C MET A 281 -15.29 16.31 -0.79
N ILE A 282 -14.42 15.57 -0.11
CA ILE A 282 -12.97 15.73 -0.19
C ILE A 282 -12.37 14.39 -0.59
N PHE A 283 -11.56 14.39 -1.64
CA PHE A 283 -10.87 13.22 -2.17
C PHE A 283 -9.37 13.45 -2.04
N ILE A 284 -8.67 12.57 -1.36
CA ILE A 284 -7.25 12.73 -1.08
C ILE A 284 -6.49 11.51 -1.59
N ALA A 285 -5.67 11.71 -2.62
CA ALA A 285 -4.66 10.75 -3.01
C ALA A 285 -3.38 11.05 -2.21
N PHE A 286 -3.06 10.17 -1.25
CA PHE A 286 -1.88 10.31 -0.41
C PHE A 286 -0.62 9.79 -1.10
N SER A 287 0.50 10.46 -0.86
CA SER A 287 1.83 9.95 -1.13
C SER A 287 2.50 9.57 0.18
N GLY A 288 3.42 8.62 0.14
CA GLY A 288 4.21 8.24 1.30
C GLY A 288 3.49 7.32 2.28
N GLU A 289 2.46 6.63 1.84
CA GLU A 289 1.83 5.56 2.61
C GLU A 289 2.82 4.42 2.83
N ASP A 290 3.33 3.83 1.72
CA ASP A 290 4.38 2.79 1.69
C ASP A 290 5.72 3.25 2.36
N ALA A 291 5.87 4.55 2.62
CA ALA A 291 6.95 5.14 3.38
C ALA A 291 6.54 5.46 4.85
N ASN A 292 5.69 4.64 5.43
CA ASN A 292 5.21 4.76 6.82
C ASN A 292 4.22 5.91 7.04
N LEU A 293 3.15 5.95 6.25
CA LEU A 293 1.98 6.86 6.38
C LEU A 293 2.35 8.36 6.37
N ARG A 294 3.39 8.75 5.58
CA ARG A 294 3.94 10.12 5.66
C ARG A 294 2.94 11.18 5.20
N GLY A 295 2.21 10.92 4.12
CA GLY A 295 1.28 11.88 3.55
C GLY A 295 0.06 12.11 4.43
N SER A 296 -0.56 11.05 4.92
CA SER A 296 -1.72 11.13 5.82
C SER A 296 -1.35 11.70 7.19
N THR A 297 -0.18 11.33 7.75
CA THR A 297 0.36 11.95 8.97
C THR A 297 0.60 13.44 8.77
N TYR A 298 1.14 13.86 7.61
CA TYR A 298 1.32 15.27 7.30
C TYR A 298 -0.03 15.99 7.22
N TYR A 299 -1.02 15.39 6.55
CA TYR A 299 -2.35 15.97 6.41
C TYR A 299 -3.05 16.19 7.75
N VAL A 300 -3.06 15.21 8.66
CA VAL A 300 -3.74 15.36 9.96
C VAL A 300 -3.10 16.43 10.84
N ASN A 301 -1.81 16.74 10.63
CA ASN A 301 -1.12 17.85 11.30
C ASN A 301 -1.32 19.21 10.59
N HIS A 302 -1.70 19.20 9.30
CA HIS A 302 -1.91 20.39 8.47
C HIS A 302 -3.20 20.26 7.64
N PRO A 303 -4.36 20.03 8.27
CA PRO A 303 -5.59 19.72 7.54
C PRO A 303 -6.14 20.93 6.82
N ILE A 304 -6.69 20.74 5.61
CA ILE A 304 -7.34 21.82 4.83
C ILE A 304 -8.74 22.17 5.35
N VAL A 305 -9.33 21.28 6.14
CA VAL A 305 -10.58 21.47 6.88
C VAL A 305 -10.39 20.94 8.30
N PRO A 306 -11.05 21.51 9.32
CA PRO A 306 -10.99 20.98 10.68
C PRO A 306 -11.37 19.48 10.69
N LEU A 307 -10.56 18.64 11.34
CA LEU A 307 -10.84 17.19 11.43
C LEU A 307 -12.21 16.91 12.07
N SER A 308 -12.66 17.76 12.98
CA SER A 308 -14.00 17.69 13.60
C SER A 308 -15.16 17.88 12.62
N ASN A 309 -14.92 18.45 11.44
CA ASN A 309 -15.95 18.63 10.42
C ASN A 309 -16.12 17.39 9.53
N ILE A 310 -15.26 16.38 9.68
CA ILE A 310 -15.34 15.14 8.93
C ILE A 310 -16.45 14.26 9.54
N LYS A 311 -17.54 14.08 8.80
CA LYS A 311 -18.65 13.20 9.19
C LYS A 311 -18.25 11.73 9.15
N TYR A 312 -17.54 11.35 8.09
CA TYR A 312 -17.02 10.02 7.88
C TYR A 312 -15.89 10.04 6.84
N LEU A 313 -14.89 9.21 7.08
CA LEU A 313 -13.78 8.99 6.16
C LEU A 313 -13.81 7.55 5.65
N PHE A 314 -13.68 7.40 4.34
CA PHE A 314 -13.53 6.12 3.64
C PHE A 314 -12.11 6.00 3.12
N ASN A 315 -11.33 5.07 3.66
CA ASN A 315 -10.02 4.72 3.12
C ASN A 315 -10.18 3.49 2.23
N LEU A 316 -9.77 3.60 0.97
CA LEU A 316 -9.90 2.55 -0.04
C LEU A 316 -8.50 2.08 -0.41
N ASP A 317 -8.17 0.87 0.00
CA ASP A 317 -6.86 0.31 -0.26
C ASP A 317 -6.99 -1.19 -0.59
N MET A 318 -6.33 -1.61 -1.68
CA MET A 318 -6.43 -2.98 -2.21
C MET A 318 -7.86 -3.48 -2.47
N ILE A 319 -8.69 -2.66 -3.10
CA ILE A 319 -10.07 -3.00 -3.45
C ILE A 319 -10.22 -3.66 -4.83
N GLY A 320 -9.12 -3.98 -5.47
CA GLY A 320 -9.05 -4.65 -6.78
C GLY A 320 -9.13 -6.17 -6.67
N ASP A 321 -10.12 -6.67 -5.98
CA ASP A 321 -10.31 -8.05 -5.59
C ASP A 321 -11.74 -8.56 -5.90
N ASN A 322 -11.98 -9.85 -5.77
CA ASN A 322 -13.27 -10.51 -5.99
C ASN A 322 -13.83 -11.20 -4.74
N ASN A 323 -13.28 -10.91 -3.56
CA ASN A 323 -13.75 -11.52 -2.32
C ASN A 323 -15.18 -11.05 -1.98
N PRO A 324 -16.15 -11.96 -1.83
CA PRO A 324 -17.52 -11.60 -1.44
C PRO A 324 -17.64 -11.14 0.02
N VAL A 325 -16.63 -11.38 0.84
CA VAL A 325 -16.51 -10.92 2.23
C VAL A 325 -15.58 -9.72 2.27
N GLN A 326 -16.04 -8.60 2.79
CA GLN A 326 -15.19 -7.42 2.95
C GLN A 326 -14.69 -7.32 4.39
N TYR A 327 -13.39 -7.14 4.57
CA TYR A 327 -12.80 -6.82 5.85
C TYR A 327 -12.69 -5.30 5.99
N CYS A 328 -13.05 -4.81 7.18
CA CYS A 328 -13.13 -3.38 7.44
C CYS A 328 -12.49 -3.07 8.79
N GLU A 329 -11.47 -2.22 8.80
CA GLU A 329 -11.02 -1.61 10.05
C GLU A 329 -11.83 -0.36 10.32
N VAL A 330 -12.39 -0.25 11.52
CA VAL A 330 -13.34 0.82 11.86
C VAL A 330 -12.89 1.52 13.13
N SER A 331 -12.74 2.85 13.08
CA SER A 331 -12.46 3.63 14.28
C SER A 331 -13.60 3.54 15.29
N GLU A 332 -13.33 3.78 16.57
CA GLU A 332 -14.37 3.77 17.62
C GLU A 332 -15.52 4.72 17.26
N GLN A 333 -15.21 5.92 16.76
CA GLN A 333 -16.19 6.92 16.35
C GLN A 333 -16.93 6.52 15.05
N GLY A 334 -16.36 5.64 14.24
CA GLY A 334 -16.92 5.13 12.99
C GLY A 334 -17.98 4.04 13.15
N MET A 335 -18.12 3.47 14.34
CA MET A 335 -18.97 2.30 14.61
C MET A 335 -20.45 2.50 14.23
N LYS A 336 -20.98 3.70 14.43
CA LYS A 336 -22.37 4.00 14.06
C LYS A 336 -22.56 3.92 12.54
N GLY A 337 -21.65 4.52 11.78
CA GLY A 337 -21.68 4.48 10.32
C GLY A 337 -21.49 3.06 9.78
N PHE A 338 -20.61 2.27 10.42
CA PHE A 338 -20.41 0.87 10.06
C PHE A 338 -21.72 0.06 10.21
N ALA A 339 -22.43 0.20 11.35
CA ALA A 339 -23.71 -0.47 11.56
C ALA A 339 -24.78 -0.05 10.52
N GLU A 340 -24.77 1.21 10.08
CA GLU A 340 -25.67 1.68 9.00
C GLU A 340 -25.30 1.00 7.65
N MET A 341 -24.01 0.85 7.34
CA MET A 341 -23.54 0.14 6.13
C MET A 341 -23.86 -1.36 6.19
N GLU A 342 -23.74 -2.01 7.36
CA GLU A 342 -24.18 -3.40 7.55
C GLU A 342 -25.70 -3.54 7.28
N ALA A 343 -26.51 -2.60 7.74
CA ALA A 343 -27.95 -2.61 7.52
C ALA A 343 -28.31 -2.43 6.01
N ILE A 344 -27.57 -1.55 5.31
CA ILE A 344 -27.70 -1.40 3.86
C ILE A 344 -27.30 -2.70 3.17
N ASN A 345 -26.16 -3.28 3.52
CA ASN A 345 -25.69 -4.54 2.95
C ASN A 345 -26.65 -5.70 3.20
N ALA A 346 -27.21 -5.82 4.39
CA ALA A 346 -28.20 -6.83 4.72
C ALA A 346 -29.47 -6.71 3.86
N LYS A 347 -29.86 -5.48 3.47
CA LYS A 347 -31.00 -5.21 2.61
C LYS A 347 -30.72 -5.45 1.12
N ARG A 348 -29.51 -5.05 0.68
CA ARG A 348 -29.12 -5.01 -0.74
C ARG A 348 -28.37 -6.24 -1.21
N HIS A 349 -27.72 -6.96 -0.29
CA HIS A 349 -26.86 -8.12 -0.57
C HIS A 349 -25.72 -7.80 -1.55
N TYR A 350 -25.07 -6.62 -1.36
CA TYR A 350 -23.91 -6.26 -2.15
C TYR A 350 -22.74 -7.21 -1.87
N PHE A 351 -22.49 -7.50 -0.59
CA PHE A 351 -21.48 -8.45 -0.13
C PHE A 351 -22.13 -9.56 0.72
N GLN A 352 -21.45 -10.69 0.82
CA GLN A 352 -21.88 -11.77 1.70
C GLN A 352 -21.87 -11.29 3.17
N SER A 353 -20.83 -10.58 3.57
CA SER A 353 -20.71 -9.91 4.87
C SER A 353 -19.71 -8.76 4.82
N LEU A 354 -19.87 -7.82 5.78
CA LEU A 354 -18.86 -6.85 6.15
C LEU A 354 -18.29 -7.30 7.50
N ASN A 355 -17.03 -7.69 7.56
CA ASN A 355 -16.40 -8.19 8.77
C ASN A 355 -15.51 -7.12 9.37
N ARG A 356 -15.71 -6.82 10.64
CA ARG A 356 -14.86 -5.86 11.34
C ARG A 356 -13.59 -6.51 11.82
N GLY A 357 -12.44 -5.93 11.40
CA GLY A 357 -11.11 -6.20 11.95
C GLY A 357 -10.73 -5.24 13.09
N ASP A 358 -9.59 -5.49 13.69
CA ASP A 358 -8.97 -4.59 14.67
C ASP A 358 -8.29 -3.42 13.97
N LEU A 359 -8.38 -2.23 14.57
CA LEU A 359 -7.73 -1.02 14.05
C LEU A 359 -6.20 -1.16 14.13
N ALA A 360 -5.51 -1.03 13.01
CA ALA A 360 -4.06 -1.14 12.90
C ALA A 360 -3.44 0.05 12.14
N ALA A 361 -2.13 0.27 12.35
CA ALA A 361 -1.38 1.33 11.66
C ALA A 361 -0.83 0.80 10.32
N ASN A 362 -1.71 0.31 9.45
CA ASN A 362 -1.40 -0.38 8.21
C ASN A 362 -1.85 0.37 6.95
N SER A 363 -2.66 1.45 7.07
CA SER A 363 -3.02 2.33 5.96
C SER A 363 -3.42 3.73 6.44
N ASP A 364 -3.74 4.64 5.51
CA ASP A 364 -3.92 6.09 5.71
C ASP A 364 -5.11 6.48 6.61
N HIS A 365 -6.02 5.57 6.94
CA HIS A 365 -7.10 5.81 7.90
C HIS A 365 -6.56 5.98 9.34
N TYR A 366 -5.45 5.32 9.67
CA TYR A 366 -4.97 5.24 11.04
C TYR A 366 -4.60 6.61 11.65
N PRO A 367 -3.86 7.53 10.98
CA PRO A 367 -3.61 8.86 11.51
C PRO A 367 -4.88 9.65 11.84
N PHE A 368 -5.96 9.46 11.08
CA PHE A 368 -7.25 10.09 11.36
C PHE A 368 -7.99 9.42 12.52
N ALA A 369 -7.98 8.09 12.57
CA ALA A 369 -8.63 7.31 13.63
C ALA A 369 -8.11 7.69 15.02
N VAL A 370 -6.79 7.85 15.18
CA VAL A 370 -6.18 8.26 16.47
C VAL A 370 -6.48 9.71 16.85
N GLN A 371 -6.93 10.55 15.90
CA GLN A 371 -7.45 11.89 16.15
C GLN A 371 -8.98 11.91 16.42
N GLY A 372 -9.60 10.75 16.50
CA GLY A 372 -11.03 10.63 16.80
C GLY A 372 -11.94 10.87 15.58
N VAL A 373 -11.44 10.83 14.36
CA VAL A 373 -12.25 10.94 13.15
C VAL A 373 -13.04 9.64 12.93
N PRO A 374 -14.37 9.71 12.67
CA PRO A 374 -15.13 8.55 12.23
C PRO A 374 -14.60 8.04 10.90
N CYS A 375 -14.04 6.83 10.85
CA CYS A 375 -13.49 6.28 9.62
C CYS A 375 -13.69 4.77 9.49
N ILE A 376 -13.67 4.34 8.23
CA ILE A 376 -13.61 2.95 7.82
C ILE A 376 -12.51 2.79 6.78
N PHE A 377 -11.78 1.71 6.91
CA PHE A 377 -10.83 1.24 5.92
C PHE A 377 -11.34 -0.07 5.32
N TYR A 378 -11.47 -0.10 4.00
CA TYR A 378 -11.78 -1.31 3.22
C TYR A 378 -10.50 -1.89 2.67
N GLU A 379 -10.24 -3.15 3.03
CA GLU A 379 -9.14 -3.94 2.49
C GLU A 379 -9.58 -5.38 2.21
N ASN A 380 -8.87 -6.07 1.32
CA ASN A 380 -9.11 -7.48 1.03
C ASN A 380 -7.81 -8.27 1.13
N GLU A 381 -7.51 -8.79 2.33
CA GLU A 381 -6.32 -9.61 2.57
C GLU A 381 -6.50 -11.10 2.22
N GLU A 382 -7.71 -11.55 1.92
CA GLU A 382 -8.03 -12.96 1.66
C GLU A 382 -8.49 -13.25 0.23
N GLY A 383 -8.50 -12.23 -0.65
CA GLY A 383 -8.93 -12.41 -2.02
C GLY A 383 -7.82 -12.95 -2.94
N ASP A 384 -8.22 -13.34 -4.17
CA ASP A 384 -7.31 -13.90 -5.15
C ASP A 384 -6.19 -12.93 -5.57
N ALA A 385 -6.42 -11.62 -5.50
CA ALA A 385 -5.42 -10.60 -5.81
C ALA A 385 -4.37 -10.43 -4.69
N PHE A 386 -4.69 -10.75 -3.45
CA PHE A 386 -3.78 -10.56 -2.31
C PHE A 386 -2.52 -11.44 -2.39
N GLN A 387 -2.55 -12.59 -3.07
CA GLN A 387 -1.35 -13.39 -3.30
C GLN A 387 -0.22 -12.62 -4.00
N TYR A 388 -0.56 -11.55 -4.74
CA TYR A 388 0.39 -10.71 -5.47
C TYR A 388 0.85 -9.48 -4.70
N TYR A 389 0.34 -9.28 -3.48
CA TYR A 389 0.69 -8.15 -2.60
C TYR A 389 2.19 -7.99 -2.45
N HIS A 390 2.71 -6.79 -2.72
CA HIS A 390 4.12 -6.45 -2.65
C HIS A 390 5.04 -7.29 -3.55
N THR A 391 4.52 -7.77 -4.67
CA THR A 391 5.29 -8.49 -5.69
C THR A 391 5.22 -7.78 -7.06
N ALA A 392 6.11 -8.18 -7.96
CA ALA A 392 6.09 -7.69 -9.34
C ALA A 392 4.89 -8.20 -10.16
N ASN A 393 4.11 -9.11 -9.60
CA ASN A 393 2.94 -9.72 -10.23
C ASN A 393 1.62 -9.03 -9.86
N ASP A 394 1.64 -7.97 -9.04
CA ASP A 394 0.46 -7.12 -8.83
C ASP A 394 0.25 -6.26 -10.07
N THR A 395 -0.30 -6.87 -11.11
CA THR A 395 -0.49 -6.29 -12.43
C THR A 395 -1.98 -6.18 -12.78
N PHE A 396 -2.29 -5.36 -13.78
CA PHE A 396 -3.67 -5.21 -14.27
C PHE A 396 -4.30 -6.53 -14.75
N GLU A 397 -3.50 -7.50 -15.19
CA GLU A 397 -3.95 -8.83 -15.62
C GLU A 397 -4.44 -9.72 -14.46
N HIS A 398 -4.00 -9.43 -13.23
CA HIS A 398 -4.41 -10.12 -12.00
C HIS A 398 -5.41 -9.29 -11.16
N PHE A 399 -5.97 -8.26 -11.76
CA PHE A 399 -6.85 -7.30 -11.11
C PHE A 399 -8.32 -7.64 -11.35
N TYR A 400 -9.12 -7.52 -10.30
CA TYR A 400 -10.57 -7.69 -10.31
C TYR A 400 -11.26 -6.35 -10.03
N PHE A 401 -12.51 -6.20 -10.46
CA PHE A 401 -13.22 -4.92 -10.32
C PHE A 401 -14.64 -5.07 -9.75
N GLU A 402 -15.01 -6.26 -9.38
CA GLU A 402 -16.31 -6.59 -8.81
C GLU A 402 -16.51 -5.89 -7.46
N THR A 403 -15.52 -5.92 -6.59
CA THR A 403 -15.54 -5.24 -5.29
C THR A 403 -15.75 -3.73 -5.45
N TYR A 404 -15.03 -3.07 -6.38
CA TYR A 404 -15.22 -1.64 -6.64
C TYR A 404 -16.68 -1.32 -6.99
N GLU A 405 -17.32 -2.12 -7.88
CA GLU A 405 -18.68 -1.87 -8.31
C GLU A 405 -19.70 -1.97 -7.15
N LEU A 406 -19.46 -2.88 -6.23
CA LEU A 406 -20.32 -3.09 -5.06
C LEU A 406 -20.05 -2.04 -3.96
N LEU A 407 -18.79 -1.72 -3.71
CA LEU A 407 -18.41 -0.66 -2.76
C LEU A 407 -18.94 0.71 -3.20
N PHE A 408 -18.85 1.04 -4.48
CA PHE A 408 -19.40 2.29 -5.01
C PHE A 408 -20.90 2.43 -4.66
N LYS A 409 -21.68 1.38 -4.87
CA LYS A 409 -23.11 1.36 -4.55
C LYS A 409 -23.37 1.46 -3.04
N LEU A 410 -22.62 0.73 -2.24
CA LEU A 410 -22.76 0.75 -0.79
C LEU A 410 -22.44 2.14 -0.22
N ILE A 411 -21.36 2.75 -0.68
CA ILE A 411 -20.91 4.08 -0.21
C ILE A 411 -21.90 5.17 -0.64
N THR A 412 -22.33 5.18 -1.90
CA THR A 412 -23.28 6.21 -2.39
C THR A 412 -24.64 6.09 -1.69
N GLU A 413 -25.16 4.85 -1.47
CA GLU A 413 -26.40 4.65 -0.70
C GLU A 413 -26.24 5.07 0.79
N PHE A 414 -25.07 4.83 1.39
CA PHE A 414 -24.79 5.28 2.78
C PHE A 414 -24.77 6.82 2.90
N ILE A 415 -24.25 7.50 1.90
CA ILE A 415 -24.22 8.99 1.89
C ILE A 415 -25.61 9.58 1.65
N GLY A 416 -26.50 8.82 1.06
CA GLY A 416 -27.91 9.18 0.86
C GLY A 416 -28.20 9.75 -0.52
N ASP A 417 -27.48 9.28 -1.53
CA ASP A 417 -27.68 9.61 -2.95
C ASP A 417 -28.47 8.55 -3.73
#